data_81fda3fd8279c67835c88e3e4c2deb7f
#
_entry.id   81fda3fd8279c67835c88e3e4c2deb7f
#
_cell.length_a   1.000
_cell.length_b   1.000
_cell.length_c   1.000
_cell.angle_alpha   90.00
_cell.angle_beta   90.00
_cell.angle_gamma   90.00
#
_symmetry.space_group_name_H-M   'P 1'
#
loop_
_entity.id
_entity.type
_entity.pdbx_description
1 polymer ?
#
loop_
_entity_poly.entity_id
_entity_poly.type
_entity_poly.pdbx_seq_one_letter_code
_entity_poly.pdbx_strand_id
1 'polypeptide(L)'
;VKYSIDGIIKKLKKLNSYGIKHSLIVVAEAVKQENGKNSTVKFADGETRLGGIGSYIAAQIMKKTNIECRVTTLGHVQRGAPPSTQDRILASAFGVYAVDLLAQKKFDRMVAWNDRKVVDFPIQMGIETYKEVESDDSLLKTALALGTYIGDNV
;
A
#
# COMPACT_ATOMS: atom_id res chain seq x y z
N VAL A 1 8.53 3.82 6.75
CA VAL A 1 8.71 3.63 8.20
C VAL A 1 9.34 2.27 8.45
N LYS A 2 10.35 2.20 9.33
CA LYS A 2 10.98 0.95 9.76
C LYS A 2 10.10 0.27 10.82
N TYR A 3 9.91 -1.03 10.70
CA TYR A 3 9.25 -1.86 11.70
C TYR A 3 10.20 -2.96 12.18
N SER A 4 9.94 -3.52 13.34
CA SER A 4 10.57 -4.77 13.78
C SER A 4 9.52 -5.82 14.13
N ILE A 5 9.87 -7.08 13.93
CA ILE A 5 9.01 -8.20 14.35
C ILE A 5 8.81 -8.17 15.88
N ASP A 6 9.84 -7.78 16.61
CA ASP A 6 9.76 -7.66 18.08
C ASP A 6 8.82 -6.52 18.50
N GLY A 7 8.81 -5.39 17.78
CA GLY A 7 7.83 -4.31 17.99
C GLY A 7 6.39 -4.77 17.76
N ILE A 8 6.15 -5.50 16.66
CA ILE A 8 4.84 -6.11 16.40
C ILE A 8 4.44 -7.05 17.52
N ILE A 9 5.32 -7.96 17.94
CA ILE A 9 5.06 -8.93 19.01
C ILE A 9 4.78 -8.23 20.35
N LYS A 10 5.54 -7.18 20.70
CA LYS A 10 5.31 -6.36 21.88
C LYS A 10 3.90 -5.77 21.87
N LYS A 11 3.48 -5.24 20.70
CA LYS A 11 2.11 -4.71 20.54
C LYS A 11 1.05 -5.80 20.71
N LEU A 12 1.22 -6.96 20.09
CA LEU A 12 0.29 -8.08 20.20
C LEU A 12 0.15 -8.57 21.65
N LYS A 13 1.27 -8.70 22.37
CA LYS A 13 1.28 -9.07 23.80
C LYS A 13 0.55 -8.03 24.65
N LYS A 14 0.77 -6.73 24.38
CA LYS A 14 0.05 -5.65 25.07
C LYS A 14 -1.45 -5.71 24.83
N LEU A 15 -1.89 -5.95 23.59
CA LEU A 15 -3.31 -6.10 23.28
C LEU A 15 -3.93 -7.32 24.01
N ASN A 16 -3.22 -8.44 24.00
CA ASN A 16 -3.66 -9.64 24.70
C ASN A 16 -3.79 -9.43 26.23
N SER A 17 -2.90 -8.64 26.85
CA SER A 17 -3.02 -8.29 28.28
C SER A 17 -4.25 -7.44 28.61
N TYR A 18 -4.83 -6.77 27.62
CA TYR A 18 -6.11 -6.06 27.72
C TYR A 18 -7.32 -6.92 27.35
N GLY A 19 -7.13 -8.24 27.17
CA GLY A 19 -8.20 -9.17 26.81
C GLY A 19 -8.55 -9.19 25.32
N ILE A 20 -7.82 -8.46 24.47
CA ILE A 20 -8.03 -8.45 23.02
C ILE A 20 -7.33 -9.67 22.42
N LYS A 21 -8.11 -10.71 22.10
CA LYS A 21 -7.60 -12.00 21.63
C LYS A 21 -7.30 -12.07 20.14
N HIS A 22 -7.70 -11.09 19.36
CA HIS A 22 -7.47 -11.02 17.91
C HIS A 22 -6.96 -9.64 17.52
N SER A 23 -6.13 -9.60 16.50
CA SER A 23 -5.53 -8.37 15.99
C SER A 23 -5.44 -8.43 14.46
N LEU A 24 -5.58 -7.28 13.81
CA LEU A 24 -5.42 -7.16 12.38
C LEU A 24 -4.10 -6.46 12.09
N ILE A 25 -3.30 -7.05 11.21
CA ILE A 25 -2.07 -6.46 10.71
C ILE A 25 -2.27 -6.21 9.21
N VAL A 26 -2.22 -4.94 8.80
CA VAL A 26 -2.29 -4.53 7.41
C VAL A 26 -0.87 -4.18 6.94
N VAL A 27 -0.45 -4.73 5.82
CA VAL A 27 0.88 -4.52 5.26
C VAL A 27 0.81 -4.30 3.75
N ALA A 28 1.50 -3.28 3.26
CA ALA A 28 1.61 -3.03 1.84
C ALA A 28 2.63 -4.00 1.19
N GLU A 29 2.40 -4.38 -0.06
CA GLU A 29 3.20 -5.36 -0.79
C GLU A 29 4.68 -4.97 -0.92
N ALA A 30 4.96 -3.67 -1.04
CA ALA A 30 6.32 -3.14 -1.18
C ALA A 30 7.09 -3.00 0.14
N VAL A 31 6.50 -3.37 1.28
CA VAL A 31 7.20 -3.36 2.56
C VAL A 31 8.34 -4.37 2.54
N LYS A 32 9.54 -3.93 2.93
CA LYS A 32 10.72 -4.77 2.98
C LYS A 32 10.74 -5.61 4.26
N GLN A 33 11.41 -6.75 4.22
CA GLN A 33 11.74 -7.54 5.41
C GLN A 33 12.67 -6.75 6.33
N GLU A 34 12.80 -7.15 7.59
CA GLU A 34 13.70 -6.48 8.56
C GLU A 34 15.16 -6.38 8.08
N ASN A 35 15.61 -7.33 7.28
CA ASN A 35 16.95 -7.35 6.67
C ASN A 35 17.09 -6.41 5.45
N GLY A 36 16.07 -5.63 5.13
CA GLY A 36 16.02 -4.70 4.00
C GLY A 36 15.73 -5.35 2.63
N LYS A 37 15.58 -6.68 2.57
CA LYS A 37 15.27 -7.38 1.31
C LYS A 37 13.79 -7.26 0.96
N ASN A 38 13.50 -7.20 -0.33
CA ASN A 38 12.14 -7.33 -0.82
C ASN A 38 11.65 -8.78 -0.67
N SER A 39 10.40 -8.96 -0.27
CA SER A 39 9.73 -10.25 -0.42
C SER A 39 9.28 -10.39 -1.86
N THR A 40 9.59 -11.52 -2.47
CA THR A 40 9.25 -11.80 -3.88
C THR A 40 8.67 -13.19 -4.02
N VAL A 41 7.79 -13.34 -5.00
CA VAL A 41 7.19 -14.61 -5.40
C VAL A 41 7.53 -14.85 -6.87
N LYS A 42 8.01 -16.05 -7.19
CA LYS A 42 8.25 -16.47 -8.56
C LYS A 42 6.96 -17.05 -9.13
N PHE A 43 6.53 -16.53 -10.26
CA PHE A 43 5.33 -16.96 -10.97
C PHE A 43 5.63 -18.04 -12.01
N ALA A 44 4.58 -18.70 -12.50
CA ALA A 44 4.69 -19.77 -13.49
C ALA A 44 5.23 -19.28 -14.85
N ASP A 45 5.08 -18.00 -15.16
CA ASP A 45 5.65 -17.33 -16.35
C ASP A 45 7.17 -17.08 -16.23
N GLY A 46 7.77 -17.45 -15.09
CA GLY A 46 9.18 -17.25 -14.80
C GLY A 46 9.51 -15.87 -14.22
N GLU A 47 8.57 -14.93 -14.21
CA GLU A 47 8.77 -13.61 -13.62
C GLU A 47 8.78 -13.65 -12.10
N THR A 48 9.58 -12.76 -11.53
CA THR A 48 9.64 -12.55 -10.08
C THR A 48 9.02 -11.19 -9.76
N ARG A 49 7.93 -11.22 -9.02
CA ARG A 49 7.20 -10.01 -8.61
C ARG A 49 7.24 -9.85 -7.10
N LEU A 50 7.02 -8.61 -6.63
CA LEU A 50 6.85 -8.34 -5.20
C LEU A 50 5.69 -9.19 -4.66
N GLY A 51 5.83 -9.70 -3.44
CA GLY A 51 4.79 -10.47 -2.78
C GLY A 51 5.29 -11.30 -1.61
N GLY A 52 4.36 -11.86 -0.84
CA GLY A 52 4.69 -12.77 0.26
C GLY A 52 5.15 -12.10 1.55
N ILE A 53 5.18 -10.77 1.67
CA ILE A 53 5.56 -10.08 2.92
C ILE A 53 4.63 -10.42 4.08
N GLY A 54 3.32 -10.56 3.84
CA GLY A 54 2.37 -10.99 4.85
C GLY A 54 2.70 -12.38 5.40
N SER A 55 3.03 -13.32 4.52
CA SER A 55 3.45 -14.68 4.90
C SER A 55 4.78 -14.68 5.68
N TYR A 56 5.73 -13.83 5.29
CA TYR A 56 6.98 -13.66 6.01
C TYR A 56 6.71 -13.16 7.45
N ILE A 57 5.94 -12.09 7.62
CA ILE A 57 5.62 -11.53 8.94
C ILE A 57 4.88 -12.57 9.80
N ALA A 58 3.88 -13.25 9.23
CA ALA A 58 3.14 -14.29 9.92
C ALA A 58 4.04 -15.42 10.41
N ALA A 59 4.95 -15.91 9.57
CA ALA A 59 5.90 -16.95 9.91
C ALA A 59 6.84 -16.51 11.06
N GLN A 60 7.31 -15.25 11.04
CA GLN A 60 8.16 -14.72 12.11
C GLN A 60 7.41 -14.60 13.44
N ILE A 61 6.14 -14.15 13.40
CA ILE A 61 5.29 -14.07 14.60
C ILE A 61 5.06 -15.47 15.18
N MET A 62 4.63 -16.43 14.35
CA MET A 62 4.39 -17.81 14.79
C MET A 62 5.65 -18.47 15.33
N LYS A 63 6.82 -18.22 14.73
CA LYS A 63 8.11 -18.76 15.20
C LYS A 63 8.51 -18.23 16.58
N LYS A 64 8.20 -16.97 16.89
CA LYS A 64 8.59 -16.31 18.15
C LYS A 64 7.49 -16.33 19.22
N THR A 65 6.28 -16.77 18.87
CA THR A 65 5.12 -16.80 19.76
C THR A 65 4.24 -18.00 19.44
N ASN A 66 3.23 -18.27 20.26
CA ASN A 66 2.21 -19.29 19.99
C ASN A 66 0.94 -18.66 19.33
N ILE A 67 1.05 -17.48 18.75
CA ILE A 67 -0.08 -16.79 18.12
C ILE A 67 -0.30 -17.35 16.71
N GLU A 68 -1.45 -17.96 16.48
CA GLU A 68 -1.86 -18.39 15.13
C GLU A 68 -2.08 -17.17 14.24
N CYS A 69 -1.51 -17.20 13.04
CA CYS A 69 -1.67 -16.15 12.04
C CYS A 69 -2.34 -16.71 10.77
N ARG A 70 -3.26 -15.96 10.23
CA ARG A 70 -3.89 -16.22 8.92
C ARG A 70 -3.59 -15.09 7.98
N VAL A 71 -3.14 -15.41 6.78
CA VAL A 71 -2.74 -14.41 5.77
C VAL A 71 -3.77 -14.39 4.66
N THR A 72 -4.23 -13.20 4.32
CA THR A 72 -5.10 -12.95 3.18
C THR A 72 -4.46 -11.90 2.29
N THR A 73 -4.22 -12.24 1.03
CA THR A 73 -3.75 -11.29 0.02
C THR A 73 -4.94 -10.77 -0.75
N LEU A 74 -5.26 -9.49 -0.60
CA LEU A 74 -6.45 -8.89 -1.22
C LEU A 74 -6.33 -8.82 -2.76
N GLY A 75 -5.15 -8.52 -3.27
CA GLY A 75 -4.88 -8.50 -4.71
C GLY A 75 -5.92 -7.69 -5.51
N HIS A 76 -6.46 -8.27 -6.57
CA HIS A 76 -7.43 -7.62 -7.46
C HIS A 76 -8.80 -7.33 -6.81
N VAL A 77 -9.11 -7.93 -5.67
CA VAL A 77 -10.34 -7.62 -4.92
C VAL A 77 -10.42 -6.12 -4.59
N GLN A 78 -9.27 -5.47 -4.33
CA GLN A 78 -9.21 -4.02 -4.10
C GLN A 78 -9.65 -3.19 -5.32
N ARG A 79 -9.68 -3.78 -6.51
CA ARG A 79 -10.08 -3.13 -7.77
C ARG A 79 -11.40 -3.68 -8.31
N GLY A 80 -12.06 -4.57 -7.56
CA GLY A 80 -13.25 -5.29 -8.01
C GLY A 80 -14.57 -4.60 -7.70
N ALA A 81 -14.57 -3.47 -7.01
CA ALA A 81 -15.79 -2.74 -6.70
C ALA A 81 -16.35 -2.02 -7.95
N PRO A 82 -17.69 -1.90 -8.09
CA PRO A 82 -18.28 -1.05 -9.11
C PRO A 82 -17.80 0.40 -8.99
N PRO A 83 -17.51 1.08 -10.10
CA PRO A 83 -17.07 2.46 -10.07
C PRO A 83 -18.15 3.39 -9.52
N SER A 84 -17.76 4.34 -8.71
CA SER A 84 -18.63 5.42 -8.25
C SER A 84 -19.00 6.38 -9.39
N THR A 85 -19.99 7.24 -9.17
CA THR A 85 -20.32 8.31 -10.12
C THR A 85 -19.12 9.21 -10.38
N GLN A 86 -18.36 9.51 -9.34
CA GLN A 86 -17.13 10.33 -9.48
C GLN A 86 -16.07 9.66 -10.33
N ASP A 87 -15.82 8.36 -10.15
CA ASP A 87 -14.89 7.61 -10.99
C ASP A 87 -15.27 7.66 -12.47
N ARG A 88 -16.58 7.53 -12.76
CA ARG A 88 -17.11 7.58 -14.14
C ARG A 88 -16.92 8.95 -14.77
N ILE A 89 -17.21 10.03 -14.04
CA ILE A 89 -17.03 11.41 -14.52
C ILE A 89 -15.55 11.67 -14.78
N LEU A 90 -14.67 11.31 -13.85
CA LEU A 90 -13.23 11.48 -14.02
C LEU A 90 -12.69 10.67 -15.20
N ALA A 91 -13.10 9.41 -15.35
CA ALA A 91 -12.67 8.58 -16.46
C ALA A 91 -13.11 9.17 -17.81
N SER A 92 -14.33 9.70 -17.90
CA SER A 92 -14.82 10.37 -19.11
C SER A 92 -14.03 11.64 -19.41
N ALA A 93 -13.77 12.47 -18.40
CA ALA A 93 -12.98 13.69 -18.56
C ALA A 93 -11.52 13.38 -18.98
N PHE A 94 -10.92 12.36 -18.42
CA PHE A 94 -9.58 11.90 -18.81
C PHE A 94 -9.55 11.37 -20.24
N GLY A 95 -10.57 10.61 -20.65
CA GLY A 95 -10.68 10.10 -22.01
C GLY A 95 -10.77 11.21 -23.04
N VAL A 96 -11.63 12.20 -22.82
CA VAL A 96 -11.76 13.39 -23.71
C VAL A 96 -10.43 14.11 -23.80
N TYR A 97 -9.81 14.45 -22.68
CA TYR A 97 -8.55 15.17 -22.63
C TYR A 97 -7.40 14.40 -23.32
N ALA A 98 -7.36 13.07 -23.15
CA ALA A 98 -6.37 12.22 -23.82
C ALA A 98 -6.52 12.26 -25.36
N VAL A 99 -7.76 12.25 -25.87
CA VAL A 99 -8.02 12.38 -27.32
C VAL A 99 -7.59 13.76 -27.81
N ASP A 100 -7.84 14.82 -27.06
CA ASP A 100 -7.38 16.18 -27.41
C ASP A 100 -5.85 16.27 -27.46
N LEU A 101 -5.13 15.61 -26.56
CA LEU A 101 -3.66 15.52 -26.61
C LEU A 101 -3.19 14.83 -27.90
N LEU A 102 -3.84 13.71 -28.26
CA LEU A 102 -3.52 13.01 -29.51
C LEU A 102 -3.77 13.88 -30.76
N ALA A 103 -4.89 14.59 -30.79
CA ALA A 103 -5.20 15.53 -31.86
C ALA A 103 -4.14 16.66 -31.99
N GLN A 104 -3.60 17.09 -30.86
CA GLN A 104 -2.50 18.07 -30.79
C GLN A 104 -1.11 17.44 -31.01
N LYS A 105 -1.03 16.12 -31.30
CA LYS A 105 0.23 15.38 -31.46
C LYS A 105 1.15 15.43 -30.24
N LYS A 106 0.57 15.54 -29.03
CA LYS A 106 1.27 15.48 -27.75
C LYS A 106 1.29 14.05 -27.25
N PHE A 107 2.40 13.37 -27.48
CA PHE A 107 2.63 11.98 -27.06
C PHE A 107 3.40 11.91 -25.74
N ASP A 108 3.51 10.70 -25.19
CA ASP A 108 4.24 10.41 -23.93
C ASP A 108 3.76 11.26 -22.74
N ARG A 109 2.45 11.51 -22.70
CA ARG A 109 1.79 12.29 -21.66
C ARG A 109 0.91 11.40 -20.81
N MET A 110 0.87 11.66 -19.52
CA MET A 110 -0.06 11.08 -18.58
C MET A 110 -1.10 12.13 -18.18
N VAL A 111 -2.38 11.77 -18.30
CA VAL A 111 -3.49 12.62 -17.85
C VAL A 111 -3.73 12.43 -16.36
N ALA A 112 -3.94 13.52 -15.64
CA ALA A 112 -4.17 13.49 -14.20
C ALA A 112 -5.19 14.53 -13.75
N TRP A 113 -5.62 14.38 -12.50
CA TRP A 113 -6.46 15.34 -11.80
C TRP A 113 -5.61 16.14 -10.81
N ASN A 114 -5.55 17.44 -10.98
CA ASN A 114 -4.84 18.34 -10.10
C ASN A 114 -5.61 19.64 -9.91
N ASP A 115 -5.77 20.08 -8.69
CA ASP A 115 -6.45 21.32 -8.32
C ASP A 115 -7.79 21.52 -9.07
N ARG A 116 -8.63 20.48 -9.03
CA ARG A 116 -9.97 20.46 -9.67
C ARG A 116 -9.97 20.61 -11.20
N LYS A 117 -8.85 20.33 -11.84
CA LYS A 117 -8.69 20.38 -13.31
C LYS A 117 -8.07 19.10 -13.83
N VAL A 118 -8.42 18.75 -15.05
CA VAL A 118 -7.69 17.74 -15.83
C VAL A 118 -6.43 18.43 -16.38
N VAL A 119 -5.29 17.81 -16.10
CA VAL A 119 -3.97 18.28 -16.54
C VAL A 119 -3.20 17.14 -17.17
N ASP A 120 -2.12 17.45 -17.86
CA ASP A 120 -1.20 16.45 -18.37
C ASP A 120 0.25 16.78 -18.00
N PHE A 121 1.06 15.74 -17.90
CA PHE A 121 2.49 15.85 -17.65
C PHE A 121 3.26 14.69 -18.32
N PRO A 122 4.57 14.83 -18.57
CA PRO A 122 5.36 13.75 -19.14
C PRO A 122 5.27 12.48 -18.31
N ILE A 123 5.11 11.32 -18.97
CA ILE A 123 5.06 10.00 -18.28
C ILE A 123 6.28 9.81 -17.37
N GLN A 124 7.45 10.30 -17.79
CA GLN A 124 8.69 10.22 -17.05
C GLN A 124 8.54 10.76 -15.61
N MET A 125 7.89 11.91 -15.46
CA MET A 125 7.66 12.50 -14.13
C MET A 125 6.80 11.61 -13.21
N GLY A 126 5.86 10.85 -13.80
CA GLY A 126 5.02 9.92 -13.02
C GLY A 126 5.73 8.64 -12.61
N ILE A 127 6.81 8.27 -13.31
CA ILE A 127 7.61 7.07 -13.02
C ILE A 127 8.69 7.35 -11.97
N GLU A 128 9.28 8.54 -12.01
CA GLU A 128 10.41 8.92 -11.17
C GLU A 128 10.04 9.20 -9.70
N THR A 129 8.78 9.58 -9.44
CA THR A 129 8.38 10.03 -8.12
C THR A 129 7.24 9.18 -7.57
N TYR A 130 7.52 8.38 -6.55
CA TYR A 130 6.47 7.69 -5.78
C TYR A 130 6.01 8.60 -4.65
N LYS A 131 4.67 8.76 -4.53
CA LYS A 131 4.10 9.50 -3.42
C LYS A 131 4.17 8.63 -2.17
N GLU A 132 4.93 9.07 -1.19
CA GLU A 132 5.02 8.45 0.13
C GLU A 132 4.08 9.16 1.11
N VAL A 133 3.73 8.47 2.20
CA VAL A 133 3.01 9.08 3.32
C VAL A 133 4.02 9.87 4.15
N GLU A 134 3.76 11.17 4.31
CA GLU A 134 4.64 12.05 5.06
C GLU A 134 4.53 11.79 6.57
N SER A 135 5.62 11.97 7.31
CA SER A 135 5.67 11.69 8.75
C SER A 135 4.77 12.62 9.58
N ASP A 136 4.40 13.77 9.03
CA ASP A 136 3.52 14.76 9.66
C ASP A 136 2.05 14.64 9.20
N ASP A 137 1.71 13.65 8.37
CA ASP A 137 0.35 13.39 7.92
C ASP A 137 -0.63 13.27 9.10
N SER A 138 -1.76 13.96 9.00
CA SER A 138 -2.77 14.01 10.08
C SER A 138 -3.42 12.65 10.37
N LEU A 139 -3.60 11.80 9.34
CA LEU A 139 -4.15 10.46 9.51
C LEU A 139 -3.14 9.54 10.19
N LEU A 140 -1.84 9.72 9.90
CA LEU A 140 -0.77 9.00 10.58
C LEU A 140 -0.76 9.34 12.08
N LYS A 141 -0.80 10.63 12.42
CA LYS A 141 -0.90 11.12 13.81
C LYS A 141 -2.14 10.59 14.51
N THR A 142 -3.27 10.58 13.82
CA THR A 142 -4.53 10.04 14.35
C THR A 142 -4.40 8.54 14.65
N ALA A 143 -3.86 7.75 13.72
CA ALA A 143 -3.67 6.32 13.92
C ALA A 143 -2.74 6.01 15.11
N LEU A 144 -1.67 6.79 15.29
CA LEU A 144 -0.78 6.68 16.44
C LEU A 144 -1.49 7.02 17.75
N ALA A 145 -2.29 8.10 17.78
CA ALA A 145 -3.06 8.51 18.95
C ALA A 145 -4.09 7.45 19.36
N LEU A 146 -4.68 6.73 18.39
CA LEU A 146 -5.54 5.57 18.62
C LEU A 146 -4.77 4.32 19.06
N GLY A 147 -3.46 4.40 19.16
CA GLY A 147 -2.59 3.32 19.61
C GLY A 147 -2.30 2.29 18.54
N THR A 148 -2.48 2.58 17.26
CA THR A 148 -2.05 1.69 16.17
C THR A 148 -0.51 1.63 16.15
N TYR A 149 0.05 0.43 16.01
CA TYR A 149 1.48 0.28 15.75
C TYR A 149 1.74 0.49 14.26
N ILE A 150 2.57 1.45 13.92
CA ILE A 150 2.92 1.78 12.53
C ILE A 150 4.40 1.47 12.25
N GLY A 151 5.22 1.45 13.28
CA GLY A 151 6.65 1.17 13.21
C GLY A 151 7.35 1.56 14.51
N ASP A 152 8.66 1.36 14.55
CA ASP A 152 9.44 1.57 15.78
C ASP A 152 9.87 3.03 16.02
N ASN A 153 9.82 3.88 14.99
CA ASN A 153 10.35 5.24 15.01
C ASN A 153 9.33 6.29 14.50
N VAL A 154 8.08 6.14 14.87
CA VAL A 154 7.03 7.09 14.51
C VAL A 154 6.39 7.68 15.76
#